data_4e28d4683ff57b415ff9bf46f28927f6
#
_entry.id   4e28d4683ff57b415ff9bf46f28927f6
#
_cell.length_a   1.000
_cell.length_b   1.000
_cell.length_c   1.000
_cell.angle_alpha   90.00
_cell.angle_beta   90.00
_cell.angle_gamma   90.00
#
_symmetry.space_group_name_H-M   'P 1'
#
loop_
_entity.id
_entity.type
_entity.pdbx_description
1 polymer ?
#
loop_
_entity_poly.entity_id
_entity_poly.type
_entity_poly.pdbx_seq_one_letter_code
_entity_poly.pdbx_strand_id
1 'polypeptide(L)'
;MSFNTFGKSFRFTTWGESHGPAIGCIIDGCPPLIPLKEADIQKELNKRKPGQSKFTTQRKESDKVQILSGVFEGKTTGTPISLIIYNEDMRSKDYNDIKDKFRPGHADFTYFKKYGIRDYRGGGRSSARETAARVAAGAVAKKVLENKLGKKFKITGAVTQLGILGCDTNKWDDKVISKNPFFCPDKSMLKIWEKYLLSIRKAGSSCGAIIEVRANGIPAGLGAPIYSKLDSDIASAMMSINAVKGVNIGSGMNSAQLSGEENSDEISQNRKKTKFKSNNAGGILGGISSGQEIIVSFAVKPTSSILKSRKTINKFGKNTSISVKGRHDPCVGIRAVPVGEAMLSCVLLDHYLLHKAQCS
;
A
#
# COMPACT_ATOMS: atom_id res chain seq x y z
N MET A 1 -5.54 18.96 -16.03
CA MET A 1 -6.12 17.64 -15.70
C MET A 1 -5.68 17.22 -14.32
N SER A 2 -6.54 16.56 -13.55
CA SER A 2 -6.21 15.98 -12.25
C SER A 2 -6.22 14.46 -12.35
N PHE A 3 -5.34 13.79 -11.58
CA PHE A 3 -5.20 12.34 -11.60
C PHE A 3 -5.59 11.78 -10.22
N ASN A 4 -6.91 11.73 -9.95
CA ASN A 4 -7.45 11.19 -8.71
C ASN A 4 -8.13 9.82 -8.88
N THR A 5 -8.12 9.29 -10.11
CA THR A 5 -8.66 7.99 -10.49
C THR A 5 -7.52 7.04 -10.84
N PHE A 6 -7.58 5.83 -10.32
CA PHE A 6 -6.65 4.74 -10.59
C PHE A 6 -7.38 3.62 -11.35
N GLY A 7 -6.66 2.91 -12.23
CA GLY A 7 -7.15 1.75 -12.99
C GLY A 7 -7.78 2.12 -14.34
N LYS A 8 -8.04 1.11 -15.15
CA LYS A 8 -8.60 1.21 -16.51
C LYS A 8 -9.98 0.58 -16.59
N SER A 9 -10.08 -0.72 -16.32
CA SER A 9 -11.31 -1.49 -16.30
C SER A 9 -11.91 -1.53 -14.88
N PHE A 10 -11.09 -1.90 -13.87
CA PHE A 10 -11.44 -1.71 -12.48
C PHE A 10 -10.86 -0.38 -12.00
N ARG A 11 -11.70 0.62 -11.86
CA ARG A 11 -11.30 1.99 -11.54
C ARG A 11 -11.80 2.41 -10.17
N PHE A 12 -11.02 3.23 -9.48
CA PHE A 12 -11.52 3.90 -8.28
C PHE A 12 -10.97 5.32 -8.16
N THR A 13 -11.81 6.22 -7.68
CA THR A 13 -11.47 7.61 -7.37
C THR A 13 -11.53 7.79 -5.86
N THR A 14 -10.42 8.24 -5.23
CA THR A 14 -10.39 8.55 -3.80
C THR A 14 -10.62 10.02 -3.55
N TRP A 15 -11.31 10.37 -2.46
CA TRP A 15 -11.63 11.73 -2.06
C TRP A 15 -11.53 11.92 -0.54
N GLY A 16 -11.57 13.19 -0.10
CA GLY A 16 -11.54 13.59 1.30
C GLY A 16 -10.12 13.80 1.85
N GLU A 17 -10.03 14.60 2.93
CA GLU A 17 -8.79 15.01 3.60
C GLU A 17 -8.67 14.41 4.99
N SER A 18 -7.44 14.36 5.49
CA SER A 18 -7.08 13.79 6.79
C SER A 18 -7.85 14.39 7.97
N HIS A 19 -8.20 15.68 7.90
CA HIS A 19 -8.93 16.44 8.90
C HIS A 19 -10.23 17.05 8.37
N GLY A 20 -10.71 16.56 7.22
CA GLY A 20 -12.07 16.79 6.73
C GLY A 20 -13.08 15.87 7.44
N PRO A 21 -14.38 16.00 7.17
CA PRO A 21 -15.43 15.20 7.83
C PRO A 21 -15.31 13.71 7.53
N ALA A 22 -14.93 13.35 6.32
CA ALA A 22 -14.83 11.97 5.87
C ALA A 22 -13.77 11.82 4.78
N ILE A 23 -13.41 10.56 4.51
CA ILE A 23 -12.68 10.11 3.32
C ILE A 23 -13.49 8.99 2.67
N GLY A 24 -13.26 8.73 1.41
CA GLY A 24 -13.94 7.63 0.73
C GLY A 24 -13.39 7.35 -0.65
N CYS A 25 -14.05 6.43 -1.34
CA CYS A 25 -13.79 6.16 -2.74
C CYS A 25 -15.09 5.80 -3.47
N ILE A 26 -15.07 6.05 -4.77
CA ILE A 26 -16.07 5.53 -5.72
C ILE A 26 -15.34 4.53 -6.60
N ILE A 27 -15.85 3.31 -6.67
CA ILE A 27 -15.31 2.21 -7.46
C ILE A 27 -16.23 1.99 -8.65
N ASP A 28 -15.67 1.90 -9.84
CA ASP A 28 -16.37 1.60 -11.09
C ASP A 28 -15.73 0.40 -11.79
N GLY A 29 -16.51 -0.36 -12.57
CA GLY A 29 -16.04 -1.57 -13.26
C GLY A 29 -15.95 -2.82 -12.38
N CYS A 30 -16.56 -2.81 -11.19
CA CYS A 30 -16.71 -4.03 -10.40
C CYS A 30 -17.74 -4.96 -11.05
N PRO A 31 -17.40 -6.25 -11.34
CA PRO A 31 -18.37 -7.20 -11.90
C PRO A 31 -19.60 -7.38 -11.00
N PRO A 32 -20.79 -7.61 -11.58
CA PRO A 32 -22.00 -7.91 -10.81
C PRO A 32 -21.95 -9.29 -10.15
N LEU A 33 -22.89 -9.52 -9.23
CA LEU A 33 -23.14 -10.80 -8.54
C LEU A 33 -22.00 -11.29 -7.64
N ILE A 34 -21.05 -10.44 -7.28
CA ILE A 34 -20.02 -10.75 -6.28
C ILE A 34 -20.62 -10.57 -4.89
N PRO A 35 -20.59 -11.60 -4.02
CA PRO A 35 -21.01 -11.44 -2.62
C PRO A 35 -20.12 -10.40 -1.93
N LEU A 36 -20.71 -9.31 -1.43
CA LEU A 36 -20.00 -8.21 -0.79
C LEU A 36 -20.82 -7.60 0.33
N LYS A 37 -20.18 -7.43 1.49
CA LYS A 37 -20.73 -6.72 2.65
C LYS A 37 -19.65 -5.90 3.32
N GLU A 38 -20.04 -4.94 4.13
CA GLU A 38 -19.12 -4.05 4.85
C GLU A 38 -18.08 -4.81 5.68
N ALA A 39 -18.47 -5.96 6.28
CA ALA A 39 -17.55 -6.79 7.06
C ALA A 39 -16.37 -7.33 6.23
N ASP A 40 -16.55 -7.59 4.93
CA ASP A 40 -15.47 -8.02 4.04
C ASP A 40 -14.41 -6.92 3.88
N ILE A 41 -14.87 -5.67 3.72
CA ILE A 41 -14.01 -4.47 3.58
C ILE A 41 -13.39 -4.12 4.93
N GLN A 42 -14.18 -4.15 6.00
CA GLN A 42 -13.73 -3.81 7.35
C GLN A 42 -12.58 -4.70 7.84
N LYS A 43 -12.58 -5.97 7.47
CA LYS A 43 -11.49 -6.90 7.79
C LYS A 43 -10.13 -6.38 7.28
N GLU A 44 -10.06 -5.86 6.06
CA GLU A 44 -8.83 -5.32 5.50
C GLU A 44 -8.49 -3.93 6.10
N LEU A 45 -9.49 -3.08 6.33
CA LEU A 45 -9.32 -1.80 7.02
C LEU A 45 -8.78 -1.98 8.45
N ASN A 46 -9.23 -3.01 9.16
CA ASN A 46 -8.75 -3.32 10.50
C ASN A 46 -7.26 -3.62 10.55
N LYS A 47 -6.65 -4.15 9.50
CA LYS A 47 -5.19 -4.33 9.41
C LYS A 47 -4.45 -3.00 9.28
N ARG A 48 -5.07 -1.99 8.64
CA ARG A 48 -4.44 -0.69 8.33
C ARG A 48 -4.66 0.37 9.40
N LYS A 49 -5.79 0.34 10.11
CA LYS A 49 -6.20 1.44 11.02
C LYS A 49 -5.09 1.85 12.00
N PRO A 50 -5.03 3.13 12.41
CA PRO A 50 -4.07 3.59 13.39
C PRO A 50 -4.38 3.05 14.80
N GLY A 51 -3.40 3.12 15.71
CA GLY A 51 -3.64 2.77 17.13
C GLY A 51 -3.70 1.28 17.44
N GLN A 52 -3.26 0.39 16.54
CA GLN A 52 -3.32 -1.06 16.75
C GLN A 52 -2.29 -1.59 17.74
N SER A 53 -1.20 -0.86 17.96
CA SER A 53 -0.12 -1.27 18.86
C SER A 53 0.59 -0.04 19.46
N LYS A 54 1.40 -0.28 20.52
CA LYS A 54 2.28 0.74 21.08
C LYS A 54 3.35 1.26 20.11
N PHE A 55 3.50 0.64 18.93
CA PHE A 55 4.49 1.00 17.90
C PHE A 55 3.88 1.80 16.74
N THR A 56 2.58 2.06 16.75
CA THR A 56 1.90 2.89 15.77
C THR A 56 1.46 4.21 16.41
N THR A 57 0.96 5.14 15.58
CA THR A 57 0.43 6.43 16.04
C THR A 57 -0.65 6.25 17.11
N GLN A 58 -0.73 7.19 18.05
CA GLN A 58 -1.76 7.23 19.09
C GLN A 58 -3.13 7.74 18.60
N ARG A 59 -3.25 8.16 17.33
CA ARG A 59 -4.54 8.50 16.71
C ARG A 59 -5.43 7.26 16.74
N LYS A 60 -6.67 7.45 17.15
CA LYS A 60 -7.68 6.37 17.22
C LYS A 60 -8.76 6.62 16.16
N GLU A 61 -8.89 5.72 15.21
CA GLU A 61 -9.93 5.74 14.20
C GLU A 61 -10.56 4.36 14.14
N SER A 62 -11.87 4.29 14.11
CA SER A 62 -12.57 3.00 13.90
C SER A 62 -12.40 2.51 12.47
N ASP A 63 -12.18 3.44 11.53
CA ASP A 63 -12.21 3.21 10.08
C ASP A 63 -13.46 2.46 9.64
N LYS A 64 -14.60 2.73 10.32
CA LYS A 64 -15.88 2.07 10.01
C LYS A 64 -16.33 2.49 8.61
N VAL A 65 -16.38 1.51 7.71
CA VAL A 65 -16.82 1.73 6.34
C VAL A 65 -18.33 1.58 6.23
N GLN A 66 -18.94 2.37 5.35
CA GLN A 66 -20.33 2.23 4.93
C GLN A 66 -20.37 2.10 3.40
N ILE A 67 -21.20 1.19 2.90
CA ILE A 67 -21.51 1.04 1.48
C ILE A 67 -22.74 1.87 1.19
N LEU A 68 -22.63 2.88 0.31
CA LEU A 68 -23.73 3.79 0.00
C LEU A 68 -24.45 3.44 -1.30
N SER A 69 -23.81 2.68 -2.20
CA SER A 69 -24.36 2.25 -3.49
C SER A 69 -23.63 1.05 -4.07
N GLY A 70 -24.17 0.46 -5.14
CA GLY A 70 -23.54 -0.58 -5.94
C GLY A 70 -23.65 -1.99 -5.34
N VAL A 71 -24.41 -2.18 -4.25
CA VAL A 71 -24.69 -3.47 -3.63
C VAL A 71 -26.19 -3.58 -3.34
N PHE A 72 -26.79 -4.69 -3.74
CA PHE A 72 -28.17 -5.05 -3.47
C PHE A 72 -28.27 -6.51 -3.04
N GLU A 73 -29.03 -6.80 -1.97
CA GLU A 73 -29.15 -8.15 -1.39
C GLU A 73 -27.80 -8.87 -1.15
N GLY A 74 -26.79 -8.09 -0.70
CA GLY A 74 -25.46 -8.62 -0.39
C GLY A 74 -24.60 -8.98 -1.62
N LYS A 75 -24.98 -8.53 -2.83
CA LYS A 75 -24.24 -8.76 -4.07
C LYS A 75 -24.00 -7.45 -4.80
N THR A 76 -22.85 -7.35 -5.47
CA THR A 76 -22.56 -6.20 -6.36
C THR A 76 -23.54 -6.18 -7.53
N THR A 77 -23.91 -4.96 -7.95
CA THR A 77 -24.90 -4.73 -9.04
C THR A 77 -24.25 -4.47 -10.40
N GLY A 78 -22.92 -4.25 -10.45
CA GLY A 78 -22.22 -3.78 -11.66
C GLY A 78 -22.25 -2.27 -11.85
N THR A 79 -22.95 -1.53 -10.97
CA THR A 79 -22.98 -0.07 -10.96
C THR A 79 -21.94 0.48 -9.97
N PRO A 80 -21.64 1.80 -9.96
CA PRO A 80 -20.61 2.34 -9.07
C PRO A 80 -20.85 2.05 -7.59
N ILE A 81 -19.81 1.53 -6.91
CA ILE A 81 -19.81 1.29 -5.47
C ILE A 81 -19.23 2.51 -4.77
N SER A 82 -20.04 3.19 -3.96
CA SER A 82 -19.59 4.31 -3.14
C SER A 82 -19.33 3.87 -1.71
N LEU A 83 -18.11 4.16 -1.22
CA LEU A 83 -17.65 3.83 0.13
C LEU A 83 -17.29 5.10 0.88
N ILE A 84 -17.76 5.24 2.12
CA ILE A 84 -17.44 6.35 3.01
C ILE A 84 -16.90 5.87 4.35
N ILE A 85 -15.93 6.61 4.90
CA ILE A 85 -15.31 6.41 6.22
C ILE A 85 -15.25 7.77 6.90
N TYR A 86 -15.96 7.95 8.00
CA TYR A 86 -15.92 9.19 8.77
C TYR A 86 -14.63 9.33 9.57
N ASN A 87 -14.13 10.56 9.71
CA ASN A 87 -13.00 10.88 10.56
C ASN A 87 -13.51 11.15 11.99
N GLU A 88 -12.94 10.49 13.00
CA GLU A 88 -13.40 10.55 14.39
C GLU A 88 -12.43 11.30 15.30
N ASP A 89 -11.11 11.10 15.15
CA ASP A 89 -10.06 11.65 16.03
C ASP A 89 -9.21 12.72 15.31
N MET A 90 -9.86 13.83 14.92
CA MET A 90 -9.23 14.99 14.30
C MET A 90 -8.83 16.02 15.36
N ARG A 91 -7.53 16.36 15.45
CA ARG A 91 -7.01 17.39 16.36
C ARG A 91 -6.32 18.51 15.58
N SER A 92 -7.11 19.37 14.97
CA SER A 92 -6.61 20.47 14.12
C SER A 92 -5.69 21.44 14.88
N LYS A 93 -5.89 21.61 16.20
CA LYS A 93 -5.06 22.47 17.06
C LYS A 93 -3.59 22.05 17.11
N ASP A 94 -3.29 20.77 16.93
CA ASP A 94 -1.91 20.24 16.96
C ASP A 94 -1.03 20.77 15.80
N TYR A 95 -1.62 21.44 14.81
CA TYR A 95 -0.95 21.93 13.61
C TYR A 95 -0.85 23.45 13.49
N ASN A 96 -1.37 24.21 14.47
CA ASN A 96 -1.37 25.69 14.41
C ASN A 96 0.07 26.27 14.36
N ASP A 97 1.00 25.72 15.14
CA ASP A 97 2.38 26.18 15.19
C ASP A 97 3.16 25.98 13.89
N ILE A 98 2.67 25.13 13.01
CA ILE A 98 3.33 24.76 11.76
C ILE A 98 2.57 25.19 10.51
N LYS A 99 1.44 25.91 10.68
CA LYS A 99 0.57 26.29 9.55
C LYS A 99 1.29 27.08 8.46
N ASP A 100 2.25 27.91 8.84
CA ASP A 100 3.01 28.76 7.90
C ASP A 100 4.40 28.19 7.56
N LYS A 101 4.78 27.04 8.13
CA LYS A 101 6.10 26.41 7.91
C LYS A 101 5.97 25.15 7.06
N PHE A 102 7.00 24.82 6.30
CA PHE A 102 7.03 23.60 5.49
C PHE A 102 7.85 22.54 6.22
N ARG A 103 7.29 21.37 6.44
CA ARG A 103 8.00 20.23 7.02
C ARG A 103 9.04 19.69 6.03
N PRO A 104 10.34 19.63 6.37
CA PRO A 104 11.34 19.03 5.49
C PRO A 104 11.02 17.56 5.19
N GLY A 105 11.11 17.19 3.91
CA GLY A 105 10.77 15.84 3.46
C GLY A 105 9.28 15.51 3.41
N HIS A 106 8.38 16.45 3.73
CA HIS A 106 6.93 16.34 3.56
C HIS A 106 6.45 17.04 2.29
N ALA A 107 5.25 16.75 1.84
CA ALA A 107 4.66 17.35 0.64
C ALA A 107 4.18 18.82 0.81
N ASP A 108 4.35 19.43 1.97
CA ASP A 108 3.84 20.78 2.28
C ASP A 108 4.27 21.82 1.25
N PHE A 109 5.56 21.85 0.92
CA PHE A 109 6.14 22.81 -0.02
C PHE A 109 5.63 22.58 -1.45
N THR A 110 5.64 21.34 -1.90
CA THR A 110 5.24 20.97 -3.27
C THR A 110 3.76 21.18 -3.51
N TYR A 111 2.90 20.88 -2.53
CA TYR A 111 1.46 21.19 -2.60
C TYR A 111 1.20 22.69 -2.67
N PHE A 112 1.88 23.46 -1.83
CA PHE A 112 1.74 24.90 -1.84
C PHE A 112 2.19 25.52 -3.17
N LYS A 113 3.32 25.04 -3.72
CA LYS A 113 3.83 25.50 -5.02
C LYS A 113 2.93 25.11 -6.18
N LYS A 114 2.31 23.94 -6.13
CA LYS A 114 1.44 23.44 -7.20
C LYS A 114 0.05 24.07 -7.20
N TYR A 115 -0.56 24.21 -6.02
CA TYR A 115 -1.96 24.57 -5.88
C TYR A 115 -2.18 25.99 -5.30
N GLY A 116 -1.12 26.68 -4.86
CA GLY A 116 -1.23 28.00 -4.18
C GLY A 116 -1.77 27.91 -2.75
N ILE A 117 -2.36 26.79 -2.38
CA ILE A 117 -2.97 26.53 -1.07
C ILE A 117 -2.63 25.11 -0.60
N ARG A 118 -2.58 24.89 0.71
CA ARG A 118 -2.51 23.55 1.31
C ARG A 118 -3.37 23.49 2.57
N ASP A 119 -3.97 22.35 2.84
CA ASP A 119 -4.49 22.06 4.17
C ASP A 119 -3.31 21.69 5.08
N TYR A 120 -2.99 22.56 6.03
CA TYR A 120 -1.90 22.33 6.97
C TYR A 120 -2.28 21.31 8.07
N ARG A 121 -3.57 21.06 8.26
CA ARG A 121 -4.09 20.12 9.26
C ARG A 121 -3.80 18.68 8.84
N GLY A 122 -2.78 18.07 9.41
CA GLY A 122 -2.36 16.69 9.09
C GLY A 122 -1.86 16.44 7.67
N GLY A 123 -1.82 17.46 6.79
CA GLY A 123 -1.34 17.36 5.41
C GLY A 123 -2.40 17.02 4.37
N GLY A 124 -3.69 17.09 4.69
CA GLY A 124 -4.78 16.90 3.72
C GLY A 124 -4.68 15.57 2.97
N ARG A 125 -4.70 15.64 1.63
CA ARG A 125 -4.55 14.48 0.72
C ARG A 125 -3.17 13.83 0.75
N SER A 126 -2.12 14.53 1.19
CA SER A 126 -0.77 13.94 1.31
C SER A 126 -0.59 13.08 2.56
N SER A 127 -1.59 13.04 3.44
CA SER A 127 -1.58 12.23 4.65
C SER A 127 -1.75 10.74 4.36
N ALA A 128 -1.07 9.89 5.15
CA ALA A 128 -1.30 8.43 5.11
C ALA A 128 -2.75 8.03 5.46
N ARG A 129 -3.60 8.94 5.95
CA ARG A 129 -5.03 8.72 6.17
C ARG A 129 -5.77 8.36 4.89
N GLU A 130 -5.41 8.97 3.77
CA GLU A 130 -5.96 8.72 2.43
C GLU A 130 -5.91 7.24 2.06
N THR A 131 -4.88 6.52 2.49
CA THR A 131 -4.72 5.10 2.17
C THR A 131 -5.83 4.19 2.70
N ALA A 132 -6.68 4.66 3.63
CA ALA A 132 -7.86 3.89 4.04
C ALA A 132 -8.85 3.72 2.89
N ALA A 133 -9.06 4.75 2.08
CA ALA A 133 -9.89 4.65 0.89
C ALA A 133 -9.32 3.66 -0.15
N ARG A 134 -7.98 3.63 -0.30
CA ARG A 134 -7.32 2.62 -1.18
C ARG A 134 -7.50 1.21 -0.65
N VAL A 135 -7.35 0.99 0.66
CA VAL A 135 -7.57 -0.32 1.27
C VAL A 135 -9.02 -0.77 1.13
N ALA A 136 -9.98 0.16 1.25
CA ALA A 136 -11.38 -0.15 1.01
C ALA A 136 -11.64 -0.59 -0.45
N ALA A 137 -11.09 0.13 -1.44
CA ALA A 137 -11.18 -0.27 -2.85
C ALA A 137 -10.46 -1.60 -3.13
N GLY A 138 -9.26 -1.79 -2.56
CA GLY A 138 -8.49 -3.03 -2.70
C GLY A 138 -9.18 -4.24 -2.04
N ALA A 139 -9.94 -4.04 -0.96
CA ALA A 139 -10.74 -5.10 -0.35
C ALA A 139 -11.85 -5.60 -1.30
N VAL A 140 -12.49 -4.69 -2.03
CA VAL A 140 -13.45 -5.06 -3.08
C VAL A 140 -12.75 -5.82 -4.21
N ALA A 141 -11.60 -5.31 -4.70
CA ALA A 141 -10.82 -5.98 -5.74
C ALA A 141 -10.39 -7.39 -5.32
N LYS A 142 -9.88 -7.54 -4.10
CA LYS A 142 -9.49 -8.83 -3.51
C LYS A 142 -10.67 -9.80 -3.45
N LYS A 143 -11.84 -9.32 -3.03
CA LYS A 143 -13.07 -10.13 -2.96
C LYS A 143 -13.49 -10.65 -4.34
N VAL A 144 -13.38 -9.82 -5.37
CA VAL A 144 -13.64 -10.25 -6.77
C VAL A 144 -12.65 -11.33 -7.19
N LEU A 145 -11.33 -11.12 -6.95
CA LEU A 145 -10.30 -12.09 -7.31
C LEU A 145 -10.48 -13.42 -6.56
N GLU A 146 -10.79 -13.39 -5.25
CA GLU A 146 -11.11 -14.59 -4.45
C GLU A 146 -12.29 -15.37 -5.06
N ASN A 147 -13.33 -14.66 -5.51
CA ASN A 147 -14.49 -15.28 -6.16
C ASN A 147 -14.15 -15.89 -7.53
N LYS A 148 -13.32 -15.20 -8.34
CA LYS A 148 -13.01 -15.63 -9.71
C LYS A 148 -11.88 -16.65 -9.79
N LEU A 149 -10.86 -16.56 -8.92
CA LEU A 149 -9.68 -17.43 -8.94
C LEU A 149 -9.74 -18.58 -7.91
N GLY A 150 -10.66 -18.49 -6.96
CA GLY A 150 -10.91 -19.52 -5.97
C GLY A 150 -9.82 -19.61 -4.88
N LYS A 151 -9.76 -20.76 -4.21
CA LYS A 151 -8.94 -20.99 -2.99
C LYS A 151 -7.42 -20.87 -3.20
N LYS A 152 -6.92 -20.91 -4.42
CA LYS A 152 -5.49 -20.79 -4.71
C LYS A 152 -5.02 -19.33 -4.66
N PHE A 153 -5.94 -18.39 -4.87
CA PHE A 153 -5.63 -16.97 -4.82
C PHE A 153 -5.36 -16.53 -3.38
N LYS A 154 -4.20 -15.91 -3.18
CA LYS A 154 -3.80 -15.34 -1.89
C LYS A 154 -2.86 -14.17 -2.12
N ILE A 155 -3.07 -13.08 -1.39
CA ILE A 155 -2.13 -11.97 -1.29
C ILE A 155 -1.70 -11.82 0.17
N THR A 156 -0.39 -11.77 0.40
CA THR A 156 0.19 -11.57 1.74
C THR A 156 1.33 -10.56 1.65
N GLY A 157 1.26 -9.53 2.49
CA GLY A 157 2.31 -8.54 2.63
C GLY A 157 3.03 -8.68 3.97
N ALA A 158 4.32 -8.34 3.99
CA ALA A 158 5.16 -8.33 5.18
C ALA A 158 6.16 -7.18 5.17
N VAL A 159 6.61 -6.75 6.33
CA VAL A 159 7.80 -5.92 6.47
C VAL A 159 9.01 -6.84 6.45
N THR A 160 9.90 -6.66 5.48
CA THR A 160 11.13 -7.47 5.36
C THR A 160 12.37 -6.75 5.88
N GLN A 161 12.29 -5.41 6.02
CA GLN A 161 13.32 -4.61 6.65
C GLN A 161 12.71 -3.45 7.42
N LEU A 162 13.21 -3.23 8.65
CA LEU A 162 12.83 -2.12 9.50
C LEU A 162 14.07 -1.25 9.81
N GLY A 163 14.13 -0.06 9.22
CA GLY A 163 15.33 0.76 9.26
C GLY A 163 16.53 0.03 8.65
N ILE A 164 17.54 -0.26 9.46
CA ILE A 164 18.76 -0.98 9.05
C ILE A 164 18.68 -2.50 9.30
N LEU A 165 17.60 -2.99 9.89
CA LEU A 165 17.46 -4.37 10.33
C LEU A 165 16.57 -5.16 9.36
N GLY A 166 17.19 -5.95 8.47
CA GLY A 166 16.51 -6.90 7.58
C GLY A 166 16.13 -8.18 8.32
N CYS A 167 15.14 -8.91 7.82
CA CYS A 167 14.84 -10.27 8.21
C CYS A 167 15.28 -11.28 7.13
N ASP A 168 15.35 -12.54 7.50
CA ASP A 168 15.58 -13.62 6.54
C ASP A 168 14.27 -14.00 5.84
N THR A 169 14.15 -13.64 4.57
CA THR A 169 12.94 -13.94 3.77
C THR A 169 12.77 -15.43 3.46
N ASN A 170 13.79 -16.27 3.67
CA ASN A 170 13.64 -17.73 3.59
C ASN A 170 12.83 -18.29 4.77
N LYS A 171 12.72 -17.52 5.86
CA LYS A 171 11.88 -17.84 7.03
C LYS A 171 10.46 -17.24 6.94
N TRP A 172 9.99 -17.00 5.72
CA TRP A 172 8.64 -16.44 5.53
C TRP A 172 7.55 -17.36 6.07
N ASP A 173 6.82 -16.91 7.08
CA ASP A 173 5.68 -17.62 7.66
C ASP A 173 4.45 -16.71 7.77
N ASP A 174 3.44 -16.97 6.97
CA ASP A 174 2.17 -16.24 6.95
C ASP A 174 1.44 -16.25 8.31
N LYS A 175 1.61 -17.34 9.09
CA LYS A 175 1.00 -17.45 10.43
C LYS A 175 1.70 -16.53 11.42
N VAL A 176 2.99 -16.30 11.26
CA VAL A 176 3.76 -15.34 12.07
C VAL A 176 3.37 -13.92 11.70
N ILE A 177 3.30 -13.58 10.40
CA ILE A 177 2.91 -12.25 9.89
C ILE A 177 1.61 -11.78 10.54
N SER A 178 0.58 -12.63 10.54
CA SER A 178 -0.75 -12.27 11.02
C SER A 178 -0.87 -12.10 12.54
N LYS A 179 0.14 -12.53 13.32
CA LYS A 179 0.09 -12.59 14.78
C LYS A 179 1.03 -11.62 15.50
N ASN A 180 1.73 -10.75 14.76
CA ASN A 180 2.63 -9.78 15.35
C ASN A 180 2.35 -8.35 14.87
N PRO A 181 2.69 -7.33 15.66
CA PRO A 181 2.33 -5.93 15.39
C PRO A 181 3.19 -5.29 14.28
N PHE A 182 4.17 -5.99 13.73
CA PHE A 182 5.11 -5.48 12.73
C PHE A 182 4.83 -6.03 11.34
N PHE A 183 3.94 -7.00 11.19
CA PHE A 183 3.82 -7.83 9.98
C PHE A 183 5.16 -8.47 9.57
N CYS A 184 5.98 -8.83 10.55
CA CYS A 184 7.26 -9.47 10.32
C CYS A 184 7.06 -10.95 9.96
N PRO A 185 7.68 -11.48 8.89
CA PRO A 185 7.56 -12.89 8.52
C PRO A 185 8.48 -13.80 9.32
N ASP A 186 9.53 -13.26 9.96
CA ASP A 186 10.56 -13.98 10.70
C ASP A 186 10.37 -13.78 12.22
N LYS A 187 9.98 -14.85 12.91
CA LYS A 187 9.75 -14.84 14.37
C LYS A 187 11.00 -14.41 15.16
N SER A 188 12.19 -14.72 14.67
CA SER A 188 13.46 -14.42 15.37
C SER A 188 13.72 -12.92 15.49
N MET A 189 13.17 -12.12 14.53
CA MET A 189 13.39 -10.67 14.50
C MET A 189 12.46 -9.87 15.42
N LEU A 190 11.37 -10.45 15.93
CA LEU A 190 10.33 -9.70 16.65
C LEU A 190 10.86 -8.90 17.86
N LYS A 191 11.66 -9.53 18.73
CA LYS A 191 12.24 -8.86 19.91
C LYS A 191 13.29 -7.81 19.51
N ILE A 192 14.04 -8.05 18.45
CA ILE A 192 15.08 -7.15 17.93
C ILE A 192 14.40 -5.88 17.37
N TRP A 193 13.36 -6.02 16.57
CA TRP A 193 12.61 -4.91 15.99
C TRP A 193 11.84 -4.12 17.05
N GLU A 194 11.29 -4.80 18.05
CA GLU A 194 10.66 -4.14 19.20
C GLU A 194 11.64 -3.19 19.90
N LYS A 195 12.82 -3.70 20.28
CA LYS A 195 13.88 -2.91 20.94
C LYS A 195 14.33 -1.73 20.07
N TYR A 196 14.51 -1.96 18.79
CA TYR A 196 14.91 -0.92 17.84
C TYR A 196 13.87 0.19 17.71
N LEU A 197 12.58 -0.14 17.52
CA LEU A 197 11.53 0.87 17.44
C LEU A 197 11.34 1.68 18.71
N LEU A 198 11.51 1.04 19.89
CA LEU A 198 11.50 1.75 21.17
C LEU A 198 12.65 2.76 21.26
N SER A 199 13.85 2.41 20.79
CA SER A 199 15.01 3.33 20.76
C SER A 199 14.76 4.51 19.82
N ILE A 200 14.23 4.27 18.61
CA ILE A 200 13.85 5.31 17.63
C ILE A 200 12.82 6.27 18.23
N ARG A 201 11.78 5.73 18.89
CA ARG A 201 10.74 6.53 19.54
C ARG A 201 11.30 7.37 20.68
N LYS A 202 12.15 6.78 21.53
CA LYS A 202 12.84 7.50 22.64
C LYS A 202 13.72 8.64 22.12
N ALA A 203 14.37 8.43 20.98
CA ALA A 203 15.17 9.45 20.30
C ALA A 203 14.33 10.56 19.62
N GLY A 204 12.99 10.50 19.64
CA GLY A 204 12.11 11.44 18.94
C GLY A 204 12.28 11.47 17.42
N SER A 205 12.67 10.32 16.84
CA SER A 205 12.98 10.15 15.43
C SER A 205 12.02 9.17 14.76
N SER A 206 12.30 8.80 13.52
CA SER A 206 11.55 7.81 12.72
C SER A 206 12.51 6.97 11.89
N CYS A 207 12.07 5.79 11.45
CA CYS A 207 12.78 4.96 10.50
C CYS A 207 11.91 4.58 9.30
N GLY A 208 12.56 4.18 8.21
CA GLY A 208 11.91 3.62 7.01
C GLY A 208 11.69 2.11 7.15
N ALA A 209 11.14 1.52 6.10
CA ALA A 209 10.96 0.08 6.00
C ALA A 209 11.00 -0.37 4.53
N ILE A 210 11.31 -1.65 4.31
CA ILE A 210 11.02 -2.34 3.06
C ILE A 210 9.83 -3.28 3.32
N ILE A 211 8.86 -3.21 2.45
CA ILE A 211 7.68 -4.07 2.44
C ILE A 211 7.77 -4.97 1.22
N GLU A 212 7.47 -6.24 1.39
CA GLU A 212 7.29 -7.19 0.30
C GLU A 212 5.86 -7.70 0.30
N VAL A 213 5.26 -7.77 -0.89
CA VAL A 213 3.91 -8.31 -1.11
C VAL A 213 4.00 -9.42 -2.13
N ARG A 214 3.45 -10.58 -1.77
CA ARG A 214 3.39 -11.78 -2.58
C ARG A 214 1.96 -12.08 -2.99
N ALA A 215 1.75 -12.44 -4.27
CA ALA A 215 0.45 -12.88 -4.77
C ALA A 215 0.57 -14.25 -5.43
N ASN A 216 -0.17 -15.21 -4.88
CA ASN A 216 -0.25 -16.60 -5.36
C ASN A 216 -1.57 -16.86 -6.07
N GLY A 217 -1.59 -17.88 -6.95
CA GLY A 217 -2.78 -18.31 -7.66
C GLY A 217 -3.21 -17.39 -8.79
N ILE A 218 -2.29 -16.56 -9.28
CA ILE A 218 -2.50 -15.72 -10.45
C ILE A 218 -2.27 -16.56 -11.70
N PRO A 219 -3.22 -16.59 -12.68
CA PRO A 219 -3.00 -17.30 -13.93
C PRO A 219 -1.88 -16.66 -14.76
N ALA A 220 -1.24 -17.46 -15.60
CA ALA A 220 -0.38 -16.92 -16.66
C ALA A 220 -1.22 -16.14 -17.68
N GLY A 221 -0.64 -15.09 -18.27
CA GLY A 221 -1.25 -14.34 -19.36
C GLY A 221 -1.82 -12.96 -18.98
N LEU A 222 -1.77 -12.54 -17.71
CA LEU A 222 -2.21 -11.20 -17.32
C LEU A 222 -1.12 -10.16 -17.62
N GLY A 223 -1.47 -9.07 -18.26
CA GLY A 223 -0.56 -8.00 -18.64
C GLY A 223 -0.48 -7.79 -20.15
N ALA A 224 0.47 -6.97 -20.58
CA ALA A 224 0.72 -6.66 -21.98
C ALA A 224 2.21 -6.51 -22.26
N PRO A 225 2.68 -6.70 -23.52
CA PRO A 225 4.13 -6.84 -23.79
C PRO A 225 4.89 -5.50 -23.83
N ILE A 226 4.24 -4.35 -24.09
CA ILE A 226 4.91 -3.06 -24.27
C ILE A 226 4.32 -1.99 -23.37
N TYR A 227 3.12 -1.53 -23.64
CA TYR A 227 2.39 -0.58 -22.80
C TYR A 227 1.43 -1.33 -21.87
N SER A 228 1.23 -0.86 -20.64
CA SER A 228 0.51 -1.59 -19.60
C SER A 228 1.11 -2.97 -19.28
N LYS A 229 2.44 -3.06 -19.27
CA LYS A 229 3.12 -4.21 -18.68
C LYS A 229 2.67 -4.36 -17.23
N LEU A 230 2.44 -5.61 -16.80
CA LEU A 230 1.97 -5.89 -15.45
C LEU A 230 2.95 -5.37 -14.38
N ASP A 231 4.26 -5.57 -14.59
CA ASP A 231 5.32 -5.05 -13.71
C ASP A 231 5.33 -3.52 -13.64
N SER A 232 5.12 -2.84 -14.77
CA SER A 232 5.05 -1.38 -14.86
C SER A 232 3.84 -0.83 -14.10
N ASP A 233 2.65 -1.41 -14.28
CA ASP A 233 1.44 -0.97 -13.60
C ASP A 233 1.49 -1.29 -12.09
N ILE A 234 2.09 -2.42 -11.68
CA ILE A 234 2.40 -2.72 -10.28
C ILE A 234 3.37 -1.68 -9.70
N ALA A 235 4.48 -1.40 -10.39
CA ALA A 235 5.45 -0.42 -9.92
C ALA A 235 4.84 0.98 -9.77
N SER A 236 4.03 1.41 -10.72
CA SER A 236 3.27 2.67 -10.67
C SER A 236 2.30 2.70 -9.48
N ALA A 237 1.56 1.62 -9.25
CA ALA A 237 0.64 1.49 -8.12
C ALA A 237 1.36 1.60 -6.78
N MET A 238 2.46 0.87 -6.59
CA MET A 238 3.26 0.91 -5.36
C MET A 238 3.92 2.27 -5.17
N MET A 239 4.49 2.88 -6.24
CA MET A 239 5.10 4.20 -6.17
C MET A 239 4.08 5.30 -5.83
N SER A 240 2.80 5.11 -6.13
CA SER A 240 1.72 6.03 -5.78
C SER A 240 1.40 6.06 -4.27
N ILE A 241 1.84 5.06 -3.50
CA ILE A 241 1.62 4.98 -2.05
C ILE A 241 2.45 6.08 -1.37
N ASN A 242 1.83 6.79 -0.42
CA ASN A 242 2.51 7.85 0.32
C ASN A 242 3.82 7.36 0.95
N ALA A 243 4.89 8.15 0.80
CA ALA A 243 6.24 7.89 1.31
C ALA A 243 7.04 6.78 0.61
N VAL A 244 6.51 6.10 -0.39
CA VAL A 244 7.28 5.14 -1.20
C VAL A 244 8.32 5.88 -2.05
N LYS A 245 9.53 5.28 -2.18
CA LYS A 245 10.69 5.85 -2.87
C LYS A 245 11.42 4.89 -3.80
N GLY A 246 11.07 3.63 -3.79
CA GLY A 246 11.63 2.60 -4.66
C GLY A 246 10.70 1.40 -4.74
N VAL A 247 10.71 0.70 -5.86
CA VAL A 247 9.94 -0.52 -6.12
C VAL A 247 10.84 -1.51 -6.85
N ASN A 248 10.79 -2.77 -6.45
CA ASN A 248 11.42 -3.89 -7.13
C ASN A 248 10.39 -4.97 -7.45
N ILE A 249 10.56 -5.63 -8.60
CA ILE A 249 9.81 -6.83 -9.00
C ILE A 249 10.79 -8.00 -9.02
N GLY A 250 10.50 -9.09 -8.34
CA GLY A 250 11.40 -10.22 -8.20
C GLY A 250 12.76 -9.82 -7.62
N SER A 251 13.85 -10.20 -8.26
CA SER A 251 15.23 -9.84 -7.88
C SER A 251 15.50 -8.32 -7.97
N GLY A 252 14.66 -7.56 -8.71
CA GLY A 252 14.72 -6.11 -8.80
C GLY A 252 16.10 -5.58 -9.17
N MET A 253 16.65 -4.64 -8.39
CA MET A 253 17.97 -4.05 -8.66
C MET A 253 19.12 -5.07 -8.56
N ASN A 254 18.95 -6.17 -7.81
CA ASN A 254 19.99 -7.20 -7.69
C ASN A 254 20.20 -7.96 -9.00
N SER A 255 19.20 -8.00 -9.91
CA SER A 255 19.35 -8.67 -11.21
C SER A 255 20.50 -8.10 -12.06
N ALA A 256 20.88 -6.83 -11.83
CA ALA A 256 22.05 -6.23 -12.50
C ALA A 256 23.40 -6.83 -12.10
N GLN A 257 23.46 -7.60 -11.01
CA GLN A 257 24.66 -8.25 -10.49
C GLN A 257 24.74 -9.75 -10.86
N LEU A 258 23.65 -10.31 -11.41
CA LEU A 258 23.56 -11.70 -11.78
C LEU A 258 24.08 -11.93 -13.20
N SER A 259 24.71 -13.07 -13.44
CA SER A 259 24.95 -13.55 -14.80
C SER A 259 23.64 -13.98 -15.48
N GLY A 260 23.67 -14.18 -16.78
CA GLY A 260 22.50 -14.65 -17.54
C GLY A 260 21.96 -15.98 -17.02
N GLU A 261 22.86 -16.91 -16.69
CA GLU A 261 22.54 -18.23 -16.15
C GLU A 261 21.92 -18.13 -14.74
N GLU A 262 22.48 -17.30 -13.87
CA GLU A 262 21.97 -17.09 -12.50
C GLU A 262 20.61 -16.43 -12.49
N ASN A 263 20.37 -15.49 -13.41
CA ASN A 263 19.07 -14.79 -13.52
C ASN A 263 18.00 -15.62 -14.25
N SER A 264 18.38 -16.67 -14.99
CA SER A 264 17.44 -17.47 -15.77
C SER A 264 16.54 -18.30 -14.88
N ASP A 265 15.23 -18.10 -14.99
CA ASP A 265 14.21 -18.96 -14.36
C ASP A 265 13.96 -20.18 -15.28
N GLU A 266 14.81 -21.22 -15.18
CA GLU A 266 14.71 -22.41 -16.02
C GLU A 266 13.33 -23.06 -15.93
N ILE A 267 12.81 -23.46 -17.09
CA ILE A 267 11.47 -24.03 -17.25
C ILE A 267 11.57 -25.53 -17.51
N SER A 268 10.77 -26.31 -16.84
CA SER A 268 10.65 -27.75 -17.06
C SER A 268 9.19 -28.18 -17.14
N GLN A 269 8.93 -29.26 -17.88
CA GLN A 269 7.58 -29.85 -17.98
C GLN A 269 7.56 -31.16 -17.20
N ASN A 270 6.62 -31.28 -16.27
CA ASN A 270 6.37 -32.52 -15.53
C ASN A 270 4.88 -32.87 -15.63
N ARG A 271 4.53 -33.95 -16.32
CA ARG A 271 3.16 -34.49 -16.50
C ARG A 271 2.13 -33.41 -16.82
N LYS A 272 2.17 -32.59 -17.71
CA LYS A 272 1.26 -31.47 -18.05
C LYS A 272 1.33 -30.27 -17.10
N LYS A 273 2.31 -30.21 -16.18
CA LYS A 273 2.51 -29.04 -15.33
C LYS A 273 3.87 -28.40 -15.65
N THR A 274 3.82 -27.15 -16.07
CA THR A 274 5.01 -26.30 -16.20
C THR A 274 5.54 -25.98 -14.81
N LYS A 275 6.85 -26.14 -14.60
CA LYS A 275 7.56 -25.78 -13.37
C LYS A 275 8.73 -24.87 -13.70
N PHE A 276 8.91 -23.86 -12.88
CA PHE A 276 10.10 -23.01 -12.88
C PHE A 276 11.00 -23.43 -11.72
N LYS A 277 12.33 -23.42 -11.94
CA LYS A 277 13.32 -23.78 -10.91
C LYS A 277 13.56 -22.64 -9.92
N SER A 278 13.40 -21.40 -10.38
CA SER A 278 13.57 -20.16 -9.61
C SER A 278 12.46 -19.16 -9.95
N ASN A 279 12.47 -17.98 -9.33
CA ASN A 279 11.50 -16.90 -9.59
C ASN A 279 12.20 -15.53 -9.51
N ASN A 280 13.33 -15.38 -10.19
CA ASN A 280 14.08 -14.13 -10.25
C ASN A 280 13.27 -12.99 -10.91
N ALA A 281 12.47 -13.36 -11.91
CA ALA A 281 11.56 -12.43 -12.61
C ALA A 281 10.36 -12.01 -11.75
N GLY A 282 10.15 -12.60 -10.55
CA GLY A 282 9.04 -12.25 -9.66
C GLY A 282 7.66 -12.52 -10.25
N GLY A 283 7.51 -13.60 -11.04
CA GLY A 283 6.24 -14.04 -11.61
C GLY A 283 5.82 -13.30 -12.89
N ILE A 284 6.67 -12.45 -13.46
CA ILE A 284 6.33 -11.61 -14.62
C ILE A 284 7.47 -11.68 -15.64
N LEU A 285 7.16 -12.12 -16.85
CA LEU A 285 8.08 -12.20 -17.98
C LEU A 285 7.55 -11.38 -19.16
N GLY A 286 8.36 -10.47 -19.68
CA GLY A 286 7.96 -9.59 -20.78
C GLY A 286 6.73 -8.71 -20.50
N GLY A 287 6.45 -8.42 -19.22
CA GLY A 287 5.28 -7.65 -18.79
C GLY A 287 4.00 -8.47 -18.62
N ILE A 288 4.10 -9.80 -18.68
CA ILE A 288 2.96 -10.72 -18.60
C ILE A 288 3.20 -11.72 -17.47
N SER A 289 2.16 -12.07 -16.70
CA SER A 289 2.27 -13.03 -15.61
C SER A 289 2.61 -14.42 -16.12
N SER A 290 3.56 -15.10 -15.45
CA SER A 290 4.02 -16.45 -15.80
C SER A 290 3.21 -17.58 -15.15
N GLY A 291 2.32 -17.26 -14.20
CA GLY A 291 1.64 -18.24 -13.35
C GLY A 291 2.40 -18.59 -12.07
N GLN A 292 3.63 -18.07 -11.90
CA GLN A 292 4.38 -18.14 -10.65
C GLN A 292 3.85 -17.11 -9.62
N GLU A 293 4.35 -17.19 -8.40
CA GLU A 293 4.10 -16.18 -7.38
C GLU A 293 4.59 -14.80 -7.87
N ILE A 294 3.72 -13.80 -7.83
CA ILE A 294 4.13 -12.42 -8.10
C ILE A 294 4.75 -11.85 -6.81
N ILE A 295 5.98 -11.34 -6.93
CA ILE A 295 6.75 -10.78 -5.82
C ILE A 295 7.07 -9.32 -6.13
N VAL A 296 6.58 -8.41 -5.29
CA VAL A 296 6.90 -6.99 -5.36
C VAL A 296 7.39 -6.49 -4.01
N SER A 297 8.48 -5.75 -4.00
CA SER A 297 8.93 -5.06 -2.79
C SER A 297 9.03 -3.55 -3.02
N PHE A 298 8.81 -2.77 -1.96
CA PHE A 298 8.90 -1.32 -2.04
C PHE A 298 9.45 -0.68 -0.77
N ALA A 299 10.22 0.39 -0.95
CA ALA A 299 10.86 1.12 0.13
C ALA A 299 10.01 2.31 0.57
N VAL A 300 9.69 2.37 1.85
CA VAL A 300 8.98 3.48 2.51
C VAL A 300 9.97 4.31 3.29
N LYS A 301 10.09 5.60 2.96
CA LYS A 301 10.98 6.52 3.69
C LYS A 301 10.51 6.77 5.12
N PRO A 302 11.41 7.21 6.03
CA PRO A 302 11.05 7.64 7.38
C PRO A 302 9.99 8.74 7.38
N THR A 303 9.13 8.75 8.40
CA THR A 303 8.14 9.81 8.61
C THR A 303 8.84 11.15 8.79
N SER A 304 8.43 12.17 8.03
CA SER A 304 9.04 13.51 8.08
C SER A 304 8.67 14.32 9.33
N SER A 305 7.56 13.99 9.97
CA SER A 305 7.09 14.64 11.18
C SER A 305 7.75 14.02 12.39
N ILE A 306 8.78 14.67 12.94
CA ILE A 306 9.57 14.20 14.07
C ILE A 306 9.71 15.29 15.15
N LEU A 307 10.01 14.88 16.39
CA LEU A 307 10.21 15.81 17.50
C LEU A 307 11.52 16.59 17.42
N LYS A 308 12.53 16.08 16.69
CA LYS A 308 13.81 16.76 16.50
C LYS A 308 13.63 18.03 15.65
N SER A 309 14.16 19.15 16.13
CA SER A 309 14.16 20.41 15.39
C SER A 309 14.91 20.30 14.06
N ARG A 310 14.33 20.85 12.98
CA ARG A 310 14.92 20.86 11.63
C ARG A 310 14.83 22.26 11.03
N LYS A 311 15.87 22.65 10.29
CA LYS A 311 15.87 23.89 9.51
C LYS A 311 14.88 23.80 8.36
N THR A 312 14.16 24.88 8.08
CA THR A 312 13.17 24.99 7.02
C THR A 312 12.92 26.44 6.65
N ILE A 313 11.95 26.67 5.75
CA ILE A 313 11.43 28.01 5.42
C ILE A 313 9.93 28.07 5.75
N ASN A 314 9.45 29.29 5.95
CA ASN A 314 8.01 29.56 6.01
C ASN A 314 7.44 29.87 4.60
N LYS A 315 6.11 30.06 4.50
CA LYS A 315 5.41 30.37 3.25
C LYS A 315 5.84 31.71 2.62
N PHE A 316 6.50 32.60 3.38
CA PHE A 316 7.02 33.89 2.92
C PHE A 316 8.50 33.78 2.51
N GLY A 317 9.09 32.60 2.46
CA GLY A 317 10.48 32.37 2.07
C GLY A 317 11.54 32.65 3.16
N LYS A 318 11.12 32.97 4.40
CA LYS A 318 12.05 33.26 5.50
C LYS A 318 12.55 31.97 6.17
N ASN A 319 13.85 31.89 6.43
CA ASN A 319 14.47 30.80 7.16
C ASN A 319 13.91 30.70 8.58
N THR A 320 13.63 29.48 9.02
CA THR A 320 13.09 29.17 10.34
C THR A 320 13.46 27.74 10.75
N SER A 321 12.98 27.31 11.89
CA SER A 321 13.05 25.90 12.34
C SER A 321 11.68 25.37 12.65
N ILE A 322 11.55 24.04 12.60
CA ILE A 322 10.33 23.31 12.90
C ILE A 322 10.63 22.07 13.74
N SER A 323 9.76 21.84 14.72
CA SER A 323 9.65 20.59 15.46
C SER A 323 8.18 20.20 15.46
N VAL A 324 7.86 18.97 15.13
CA VAL A 324 6.46 18.56 14.99
C VAL A 324 6.03 17.73 16.19
N LYS A 325 5.24 18.33 17.05
CA LYS A 325 4.73 17.73 18.32
C LYS A 325 3.46 16.89 18.10
N GLY A 326 3.33 16.21 16.97
CA GLY A 326 2.13 15.42 16.65
C GLY A 326 2.24 13.95 17.04
N ARG A 327 1.12 13.24 16.91
CA ARG A 327 1.02 11.78 17.11
C ARG A 327 1.41 11.06 15.82
N HIS A 328 2.70 10.83 15.58
CA HIS A 328 3.21 10.22 14.35
C HIS A 328 3.67 8.79 14.57
N ASP A 329 3.60 7.98 13.50
CA ASP A 329 4.16 6.64 13.50
C ASP A 329 5.70 6.72 13.56
N PRO A 330 6.39 5.98 14.44
CA PRO A 330 7.86 5.87 14.40
C PRO A 330 8.33 5.16 13.13
N CYS A 331 7.48 4.31 12.55
CA CYS A 331 7.66 3.71 11.22
C CYS A 331 6.29 3.56 10.52
N VAL A 332 6.04 4.38 9.49
CA VAL A 332 4.80 4.31 8.72
C VAL A 332 4.74 3.07 7.80
N GLY A 333 5.88 2.43 7.55
CA GLY A 333 5.99 1.22 6.72
C GLY A 333 5.16 0.06 7.23
N ILE A 334 5.01 -0.10 8.56
CA ILE A 334 4.15 -1.13 9.15
C ILE A 334 2.71 -1.02 8.62
N ARG A 335 2.18 0.19 8.54
CA ARG A 335 0.83 0.45 8.01
C ARG A 335 0.75 0.43 6.50
N ALA A 336 1.88 0.46 5.80
CA ALA A 336 1.93 0.37 4.35
C ALA A 336 1.71 -1.07 3.85
N VAL A 337 1.88 -2.10 4.68
CA VAL A 337 1.66 -3.51 4.32
C VAL A 337 0.26 -3.73 3.74
N PRO A 338 -0.85 -3.48 4.46
CA PRO A 338 -2.19 -3.67 3.89
C PRO A 338 -2.50 -2.72 2.74
N VAL A 339 -1.80 -1.59 2.61
CA VAL A 339 -1.94 -0.70 1.45
C VAL A 339 -1.30 -1.33 0.21
N GLY A 340 -0.13 -1.95 0.35
CA GLY A 340 0.52 -2.71 -0.72
C GLY A 340 -0.34 -3.90 -1.19
N GLU A 341 -0.89 -4.68 -0.23
CA GLU A 341 -1.83 -5.77 -0.55
C GLU A 341 -3.05 -5.26 -1.36
N ALA A 342 -3.61 -4.13 -0.94
CA ALA A 342 -4.76 -3.51 -1.60
C ALA A 342 -4.45 -3.02 -3.01
N MET A 343 -3.34 -2.30 -3.19
CA MET A 343 -2.94 -1.77 -4.49
C MET A 343 -2.59 -2.88 -5.47
N LEU A 344 -1.89 -3.94 -5.00
CA LEU A 344 -1.63 -5.13 -5.83
C LEU A 344 -2.95 -5.81 -6.24
N SER A 345 -3.93 -5.93 -5.33
CA SER A 345 -5.26 -6.48 -5.65
C SER A 345 -5.96 -5.68 -6.74
N CYS A 346 -5.90 -4.33 -6.68
CA CYS A 346 -6.49 -3.46 -7.69
C CYS A 346 -5.86 -3.65 -9.07
N VAL A 347 -4.51 -3.70 -9.15
CA VAL A 347 -3.79 -3.93 -10.41
C VAL A 347 -4.13 -5.30 -10.99
N LEU A 348 -4.08 -6.35 -10.17
CA LEU A 348 -4.35 -7.71 -10.62
C LEU A 348 -5.80 -7.89 -11.11
N LEU A 349 -6.76 -7.26 -10.44
CA LEU A 349 -8.15 -7.30 -10.92
C LEU A 349 -8.31 -6.51 -12.22
N ASP A 350 -7.70 -5.33 -12.33
CA ASP A 350 -7.75 -4.53 -13.55
C ASP A 350 -7.23 -5.33 -14.76
N HIS A 351 -6.04 -5.93 -14.62
CA HIS A 351 -5.46 -6.79 -15.66
C HIS A 351 -6.26 -8.06 -15.92
N TYR A 352 -6.86 -8.66 -14.88
CA TYR A 352 -7.75 -9.81 -15.07
C TYR A 352 -8.97 -9.47 -15.91
N LEU A 353 -9.61 -8.32 -15.66
CA LEU A 353 -10.78 -7.89 -16.44
C LEU A 353 -10.40 -7.51 -17.88
N LEU A 354 -9.27 -6.83 -18.07
CA LEU A 354 -8.73 -6.52 -19.40
C LEU A 354 -8.42 -7.79 -20.20
N HIS A 355 -7.77 -8.77 -19.55
CA HIS A 355 -7.49 -10.08 -20.18
C HIS A 355 -8.79 -10.78 -20.60
N LYS A 356 -9.81 -10.78 -19.73
CA LYS A 356 -11.11 -11.38 -20.06
C LYS A 356 -11.83 -10.67 -21.19
N ALA A 357 -11.64 -9.38 -21.35
CA ALA A 357 -12.23 -8.64 -22.47
C ALA A 357 -11.51 -8.89 -23.81
N GLN A 358 -10.22 -9.24 -23.76
CA GLN A 358 -9.39 -9.40 -24.95
C GLN A 358 -9.23 -10.87 -25.39
N CYS A 359 -9.12 -11.81 -24.46
CA CYS A 359 -8.63 -13.17 -24.69
C CYS A 359 -9.62 -14.29 -24.30
N SER A 360 -10.88 -13.98 -23.97
CA SER A 360 -11.90 -14.98 -23.59
C SER A 360 -12.93 -15.21 -24.67
#